data_1e87663ff66e363a64cdf078c663bc8e
#
_entry.id   1e87663ff66e363a64cdf078c663bc8e
#
_cell.length_a   1.000
_cell.length_b   1.000
_cell.length_c   1.000
_cell.angle_alpha   90.00
_cell.angle_beta   90.00
_cell.angle_gamma   90.00
#
_symmetry.space_group_name_H-M   'P 1'
#
loop_
_entity.id
_entity.type
_entity.pdbx_description
1 polymer ?
#
loop_
_entity_poly.entity_id
_entity_poly.type
_entity_poly.pdbx_seq_one_letter_code
_entity_poly.pdbx_strand_id
1 'polypeptide(L)'
;MGRRYRRNTARERRAEQRARELLRSTAGQDALDTYERFGLLSVEMGEYGWLIYPQRPLVAFDAANGEPLSEYCVRFRDGSEPEAGERLPDADDVLAKWMALHADEHELIATANVHPLGRQLDPAMVRRDLKALMAWQT
;
A
#
# COMPACT_ATOMS: atom_id res chain seq x y z
N MET A 1 8.06 27.05 2.98
CA MET A 1 9.24 26.24 3.23
C MET A 1 9.14 24.91 2.51
N GLY A 2 10.14 24.54 1.80
CA GLY A 2 10.16 23.28 1.09
C GLY A 2 10.16 22.09 2.02
N ARG A 3 9.64 20.98 1.51
CA ARG A 3 9.69 19.71 2.22
C ARG A 3 11.15 19.30 2.39
N ARG A 4 11.52 19.00 3.62
CA ARG A 4 12.85 18.50 3.88
C ARG A 4 12.94 17.05 3.42
N TYR A 5 13.80 16.79 2.46
CA TYR A 5 14.09 15.44 2.06
C TYR A 5 14.88 14.75 3.16
N ARG A 6 14.30 13.66 3.66
CA ARG A 6 15.04 12.80 4.55
C ARG A 6 15.88 11.86 3.71
N ARG A 7 17.18 11.98 3.82
CA ARG A 7 18.06 11.01 3.18
C ARG A 7 18.00 9.70 3.92
N ASN A 8 17.80 8.61 3.19
CA ASN A 8 17.92 7.30 3.77
C ASN A 8 19.37 7.03 4.14
N THR A 9 19.58 6.61 5.37
CA THR A 9 20.88 6.15 5.80
C THR A 9 21.24 4.85 5.09
N ALA A 10 22.50 4.45 5.14
CA ALA A 10 22.92 3.16 4.61
C ALA A 10 22.16 2.01 5.28
N ARG A 11 21.89 2.14 6.58
CA ARG A 11 21.10 1.17 7.33
C ARG A 11 19.68 1.06 6.81
N GLU A 12 19.05 2.22 6.56
CA GLU A 12 17.68 2.26 6.03
C GLU A 12 17.60 1.66 4.63
N ARG A 13 18.59 1.94 3.78
CA ARG A 13 18.63 1.36 2.44
C ARG A 13 18.79 -0.16 2.48
N ARG A 14 19.62 -0.67 3.39
CA ARG A 14 19.77 -2.11 3.55
C ARG A 14 18.51 -2.76 4.07
N ALA A 15 17.80 -2.08 4.99
CA ALA A 15 16.53 -2.57 5.50
C ALA A 15 15.47 -2.62 4.40
N GLU A 16 15.41 -1.58 3.57
CA GLU A 16 14.48 -1.57 2.41
C GLU A 16 14.84 -2.68 1.41
N GLN A 17 16.12 -2.90 1.17
CA GLN A 17 16.55 -3.96 0.25
C GLN A 17 16.15 -5.35 0.76
N ARG A 18 16.33 -5.60 2.06
CA ARG A 18 15.86 -6.86 2.67
C ARG A 18 14.36 -7.00 2.61
N ALA A 19 13.65 -5.89 2.83
CA ALA A 19 12.19 -5.87 2.75
C ALA A 19 11.70 -6.20 1.35
N ARG A 20 12.37 -5.70 0.31
CA ARG A 20 12.04 -6.02 -1.09
C ARG A 20 12.25 -7.50 -1.40
N GLU A 21 13.33 -8.08 -0.87
CA GLU A 21 13.56 -9.51 -1.04
C GLU A 21 12.48 -10.36 -0.36
N LEU A 22 12.03 -9.93 0.82
CA LEU A 22 10.93 -10.61 1.51
C LEU A 22 9.63 -10.45 0.72
N LEU A 23 9.37 -9.27 0.19
CA LEU A 23 8.21 -9.01 -0.67
C LEU A 23 8.22 -9.96 -1.87
N ARG A 24 9.34 -10.07 -2.56
CA ARG A 24 9.47 -10.96 -3.71
C ARG A 24 9.22 -12.42 -3.32
N SER A 25 9.82 -12.88 -2.23
CA SER A 25 9.69 -14.29 -1.83
C SER A 25 8.29 -14.63 -1.30
N THR A 26 7.57 -13.66 -0.76
CA THR A 26 6.25 -13.89 -0.17
C THR A 26 5.12 -13.62 -1.18
N ALA A 27 5.16 -12.50 -1.89
CA ALA A 27 4.10 -12.09 -2.79
C ALA A 27 4.39 -12.34 -4.26
N GLY A 28 5.65 -12.63 -4.60
CA GLY A 28 6.06 -12.98 -5.96
C GLY A 28 6.78 -11.87 -6.69
N GLN A 29 7.41 -12.24 -7.82
CA GLN A 29 8.18 -11.31 -8.63
C GLN A 29 7.30 -10.22 -9.23
N ASP A 30 6.08 -10.58 -9.65
CA ASP A 30 5.16 -9.59 -10.23
C ASP A 30 4.80 -8.49 -9.24
N ALA A 31 4.63 -8.86 -7.96
CA ALA A 31 4.39 -7.87 -6.90
C ALA A 31 5.60 -6.95 -6.72
N LEU A 32 6.79 -7.51 -6.70
CA LEU A 32 8.00 -6.69 -6.61
C LEU A 32 8.14 -5.76 -7.81
N ASP A 33 7.88 -6.24 -9.02
CA ASP A 33 7.96 -5.43 -10.23
C ASP A 33 6.96 -4.26 -10.17
N THR A 34 5.75 -4.52 -9.71
CA THR A 34 4.74 -3.48 -9.54
C THR A 34 5.19 -2.45 -8.53
N TYR A 35 5.68 -2.90 -7.40
CA TYR A 35 6.17 -2.02 -6.34
C TYR A 35 7.34 -1.15 -6.82
N GLU A 36 8.28 -1.74 -7.54
CA GLU A 36 9.45 -0.99 -8.02
C GLU A 36 9.08 0.02 -9.09
N ARG A 37 8.07 -0.30 -9.91
CA ARG A 37 7.65 0.62 -10.96
C ARG A 37 6.74 1.74 -10.47
N PHE A 38 5.78 1.43 -9.58
CA PHE A 38 4.74 2.37 -9.19
C PHE A 38 4.83 2.83 -7.73
N GLY A 39 5.64 2.17 -6.93
CA GLY A 39 5.73 2.47 -5.51
C GLY A 39 4.52 2.02 -4.71
N LEU A 40 3.77 1.05 -5.22
CA LEU A 40 2.58 0.51 -4.58
C LEU A 40 2.37 -0.94 -4.97
N LEU A 41 1.43 -1.60 -4.29
CA LEU A 41 0.91 -2.90 -4.71
C LEU A 41 -0.57 -2.78 -5.08
N SER A 42 -1.05 -3.73 -5.85
CA SER A 42 -2.46 -3.82 -6.23
C SER A 42 -2.93 -5.26 -6.12
N VAL A 43 -4.14 -5.44 -5.60
CA VAL A 43 -4.76 -6.76 -5.43
C VAL A 43 -6.22 -6.65 -5.82
N GLU A 44 -6.73 -7.59 -6.59
CA GLU A 44 -8.17 -7.70 -6.86
C GLU A 44 -8.72 -8.91 -6.09
N MET A 45 -9.79 -8.69 -5.33
CA MET A 45 -10.40 -9.70 -4.46
C MET A 45 -11.91 -9.63 -4.62
N GLY A 46 -12.44 -10.31 -5.63
CA GLY A 46 -13.89 -10.33 -5.87
C GLY A 46 -14.42 -8.97 -6.32
N GLU A 47 -15.29 -8.38 -5.52
CA GLU A 47 -15.91 -7.09 -5.86
C GLU A 47 -14.96 -5.92 -5.79
N TYR A 48 -13.98 -5.98 -4.89
CA TYR A 48 -13.07 -4.88 -4.65
C TYR A 48 -11.69 -5.20 -5.17
N GLY A 49 -11.06 -4.16 -5.70
CA GLY A 49 -9.61 -4.12 -5.81
C GLY A 49 -9.06 -3.21 -4.74
N TRP A 50 -7.80 -3.38 -4.45
CA TRP A 50 -7.11 -2.60 -3.42
C TRP A 50 -5.81 -2.04 -3.98
N LEU A 51 -5.60 -0.74 -3.75
CA LEU A 51 -4.29 -0.12 -3.92
C LEU A 51 -3.64 -0.02 -2.55
N ILE A 52 -2.40 -0.46 -2.47
CA ILE A 52 -1.65 -0.52 -1.23
C ILE A 52 -0.47 0.45 -1.34
N TYR A 53 -0.65 1.65 -0.79
CA TYR A 53 0.41 2.65 -0.74
C TYR A 53 1.25 2.46 0.53
N PRO A 54 2.57 2.65 0.45
CA PRO A 54 3.40 2.58 1.66
C PRO A 54 3.10 3.76 2.59
N GLN A 55 2.93 3.46 3.86
CA GLN A 55 2.72 4.46 4.93
C GLN A 55 1.46 5.31 4.73
N ARG A 56 0.50 4.84 3.94
CA ARG A 56 -0.73 5.56 3.62
C ARG A 56 -1.92 4.62 3.75
N PRO A 57 -3.15 5.16 3.77
CA PRO A 57 -4.34 4.29 3.77
C PRO A 57 -4.38 3.38 2.54
N LEU A 58 -5.07 2.26 2.69
CA LEU A 58 -5.47 1.44 1.56
C LEU A 58 -6.57 2.17 0.78
N VAL A 59 -6.61 1.97 -0.52
CA VAL A 59 -7.70 2.49 -1.34
C VAL A 59 -8.47 1.33 -1.93
N ALA A 60 -9.77 1.26 -1.65
CA ALA A 60 -10.65 0.30 -2.31
C ALA A 60 -11.12 0.89 -3.64
N PHE A 61 -11.13 0.09 -4.68
CA PHE A 61 -11.72 0.47 -5.95
C PHE A 61 -12.67 -0.64 -6.43
N ASP A 62 -13.64 -0.24 -7.25
CA ASP A 62 -14.57 -1.20 -7.85
C ASP A 62 -13.83 -2.01 -8.91
N ALA A 63 -13.75 -3.33 -8.73
CA ALA A 63 -13.02 -4.18 -9.65
C ALA A 63 -13.67 -4.23 -11.05
N ALA A 64 -14.99 -3.97 -11.14
CA ALA A 64 -15.68 -4.01 -12.40
C ALA A 64 -15.38 -2.83 -13.31
N ASN A 65 -15.27 -1.62 -12.73
CA ASN A 65 -15.10 -0.39 -13.52
C ASN A 65 -13.83 0.40 -13.19
N GLY A 66 -13.07 -0.03 -12.19
CA GLY A 66 -11.82 0.66 -11.81
C GLY A 66 -12.01 1.98 -11.10
N GLU A 67 -13.22 2.28 -10.60
CA GLU A 67 -13.50 3.54 -9.92
C GLU A 67 -13.03 3.49 -8.47
N PRO A 68 -12.17 4.42 -8.03
CA PRO A 68 -11.78 4.47 -6.61
C PRO A 68 -12.96 4.82 -5.72
N LEU A 69 -13.04 4.17 -4.56
CA LEU A 69 -14.18 4.28 -3.67
C LEU A 69 -13.85 5.02 -2.37
N SER A 70 -12.99 4.46 -1.56
CA SER A 70 -12.78 4.94 -0.19
C SER A 70 -11.36 4.66 0.28
N GLU A 71 -10.94 5.41 1.30
CA GLU A 71 -9.68 5.18 2.01
C GLU A 71 -9.94 4.35 3.25
N TYR A 72 -9.10 3.36 3.50
CA TYR A 72 -9.21 2.48 4.66
C TYR A 72 -7.92 2.59 5.48
N CYS A 73 -8.04 3.20 6.66
CA CYS A 73 -6.92 3.30 7.58
C CYS A 73 -6.88 2.04 8.45
N VAL A 74 -5.82 1.29 8.29
CA VAL A 74 -5.63 0.02 9.00
C VAL A 74 -4.68 0.24 10.16
N ARG A 75 -5.08 -0.22 11.35
CA ARG A 75 -4.19 -0.30 12.50
C ARG A 75 -3.84 -1.75 12.71
N PHE A 76 -2.56 -2.01 12.83
CA PHE A 76 -2.12 -3.35 13.13
C PHE A 76 -2.35 -3.66 14.61
N ARG A 77 -2.48 -4.92 14.89
CA ARG A 77 -3.11 -5.46 16.09
C ARG A 77 -2.52 -5.05 17.43
N ASP A 78 -1.23 -4.78 17.49
CA ASP A 78 -0.61 -4.41 18.75
C ASP A 78 -0.94 -3.00 19.22
N GLY A 79 -1.63 -2.23 18.35
CA GLY A 79 -2.06 -0.88 18.68
C GLY A 79 -0.92 0.09 18.89
N SER A 80 0.31 -0.38 18.83
CA SER A 80 1.46 0.49 19.00
C SER A 80 1.70 1.25 17.71
N GLU A 81 1.84 2.56 17.83
CA GLU A 81 2.37 3.34 16.74
C GLU A 81 3.89 3.26 16.82
N PRO A 82 4.57 3.10 15.69
CA PRO A 82 6.02 3.13 15.74
C PRO A 82 6.48 4.46 16.32
N GLU A 83 7.44 4.41 17.22
CA GLU A 83 8.04 5.62 17.73
C GLU A 83 8.67 6.41 16.58
N ALA A 84 8.79 7.73 16.80
CA ALA A 84 9.39 8.58 15.78
C ALA A 84 10.76 8.03 15.36
N GLY A 85 10.90 7.69 14.09
CA GLY A 85 12.11 7.11 13.54
C GLY A 85 12.11 5.60 13.41
N GLU A 86 11.10 4.91 13.94
CA GLU A 86 11.00 3.45 13.88
C GLU A 86 9.95 2.98 12.87
N ARG A 87 9.85 3.65 11.75
CA ARG A 87 8.94 3.23 10.69
C ARG A 87 9.44 1.95 10.04
N LEU A 88 8.51 1.09 9.69
CA LEU A 88 8.84 -0.04 8.81
C LEU A 88 9.37 0.48 7.49
N PRO A 89 10.31 -0.21 6.85
CA PRO A 89 10.62 0.06 5.45
C PRO A 89 9.36 0.01 4.61
N ASP A 90 9.30 0.82 3.56
CA ASP A 90 8.11 0.92 2.71
C ASP A 90 7.69 -0.45 2.15
N ALA A 91 8.65 -1.28 1.73
CA ALA A 91 8.33 -2.59 1.22
C ALA A 91 7.72 -3.51 2.28
N ASP A 92 8.18 -3.41 3.53
CA ASP A 92 7.59 -4.17 4.64
C ASP A 92 6.17 -3.69 4.94
N ASP A 93 5.94 -2.38 4.88
CA ASP A 93 4.62 -1.82 5.14
C ASP A 93 3.60 -2.32 4.12
N VAL A 94 3.92 -2.25 2.83
CA VAL A 94 2.99 -2.73 1.81
C VAL A 94 2.79 -4.25 1.89
N LEU A 95 3.83 -4.99 2.24
CA LEU A 95 3.72 -6.43 2.40
C LEU A 95 2.81 -6.80 3.57
N ALA A 96 2.92 -6.11 4.70
CA ALA A 96 2.06 -6.35 5.84
C ALA A 96 0.59 -6.14 5.50
N LYS A 97 0.28 -5.09 4.76
CA LYS A 97 -1.09 -4.80 4.31
C LYS A 97 -1.57 -5.85 3.31
N TRP A 98 -0.72 -6.25 2.38
CA TRP A 98 -1.02 -7.30 1.42
C TRP A 98 -1.36 -8.61 2.14
N MET A 99 -0.57 -8.97 3.14
CA MET A 99 -0.81 -10.18 3.93
C MET A 99 -2.11 -10.08 4.72
N ALA A 100 -2.40 -8.93 5.30
CA ALA A 100 -3.64 -8.72 6.06
C ALA A 100 -4.87 -8.88 5.16
N LEU A 101 -4.83 -8.34 3.95
CA LEU A 101 -5.92 -8.50 2.99
C LEU A 101 -6.13 -9.97 2.62
N HIS A 102 -5.05 -10.70 2.35
CA HIS A 102 -5.14 -12.11 1.96
C HIS A 102 -5.54 -13.01 3.13
N ALA A 103 -5.22 -12.62 4.35
CA ALA A 103 -5.60 -13.40 5.52
C ALA A 103 -7.09 -13.30 5.78
N ASP A 104 -7.65 -12.09 5.78
CA ASP A 104 -9.07 -11.89 6.04
C ASP A 104 -9.51 -10.48 5.61
N GLU A 105 -9.96 -10.35 4.38
CA GLU A 105 -10.45 -9.08 3.84
C GLU A 105 -11.65 -8.56 4.62
N HIS A 106 -12.55 -9.44 5.01
CA HIS A 106 -13.75 -9.04 5.75
C HIS A 106 -13.41 -8.44 7.12
N GLU A 107 -12.46 -9.04 7.82
CA GLU A 107 -12.02 -8.52 9.11
C GLU A 107 -11.34 -7.16 8.93
N LEU A 108 -10.51 -7.02 7.91
CA LEU A 108 -9.86 -5.76 7.63
C LEU A 108 -10.89 -4.66 7.38
N ILE A 109 -11.90 -4.94 6.54
CA ILE A 109 -12.98 -3.98 6.26
C ILE A 109 -13.73 -3.63 7.55
N ALA A 110 -14.02 -4.64 8.37
CA ALA A 110 -14.80 -4.44 9.59
C ALA A 110 -14.08 -3.61 10.64
N THR A 111 -12.74 -3.69 10.69
CA THR A 111 -11.96 -3.05 11.73
C THR A 111 -11.26 -1.77 11.30
N ALA A 112 -11.16 -1.52 10.00
CA ALA A 112 -10.51 -0.32 9.48
C ALA A 112 -11.39 0.91 9.68
N ASN A 113 -10.75 2.07 9.78
CA ASN A 113 -11.45 3.35 9.72
C ASN A 113 -11.62 3.75 8.26
N VAL A 114 -12.86 3.83 7.82
CA VAL A 114 -13.20 4.13 6.43
C VAL A 114 -13.49 5.63 6.29
N HIS A 115 -12.89 6.23 5.27
CA HIS A 115 -13.09 7.65 4.97
C HIS A 115 -13.33 7.82 3.48
N PRO A 116 -14.05 8.89 3.08
CA PRO A 116 -14.13 9.21 1.65
C PRO A 116 -12.75 9.43 1.06
N LEU A 117 -12.60 9.06 -0.21
CA LEU A 117 -11.37 9.34 -0.93
C LEU A 117 -11.13 10.85 -0.95
N GLY A 118 -9.90 11.24 -0.70
CA GLY A 118 -9.53 12.66 -0.65
C GLY A 118 -9.18 13.16 0.74
N ARG A 119 -9.37 12.33 1.77
CA ARG A 119 -8.99 12.72 3.12
C ARG A 119 -7.48 12.79 3.30
N GLN A 120 -6.76 11.78 2.83
CA GLN A 120 -5.30 11.72 2.94
C GLN A 120 -4.62 11.58 1.59
N LEU A 121 -5.32 11.03 0.61
CA LEU A 121 -4.77 10.81 -0.73
C LEU A 121 -5.50 11.69 -1.75
N ASP A 122 -4.75 12.27 -2.67
CA ASP A 122 -5.32 13.05 -3.75
C ASP A 122 -6.07 12.14 -4.72
N PRO A 123 -7.40 12.33 -4.90
CA PRO A 123 -8.17 11.48 -5.80
C PRO A 123 -7.65 11.48 -7.24
N ALA A 124 -7.14 12.60 -7.72
CA ALA A 124 -6.58 12.67 -9.07
C ALA A 124 -5.33 11.80 -9.21
N MET A 125 -4.48 11.79 -8.17
CA MET A 125 -3.31 10.93 -8.13
C MET A 125 -3.72 9.45 -8.13
N VAL A 126 -4.70 9.09 -7.31
CA VAL A 126 -5.17 7.71 -7.22
C VAL A 126 -5.73 7.24 -8.57
N ARG A 127 -6.55 8.06 -9.22
CA ARG A 127 -7.10 7.71 -10.54
C ARG A 127 -6.01 7.55 -11.59
N ARG A 128 -5.02 8.42 -11.56
CA ARG A 128 -3.88 8.33 -12.47
C ARG A 128 -3.08 7.06 -12.24
N ASP A 129 -2.84 6.70 -10.98
CA ASP A 129 -2.11 5.48 -10.64
C ASP A 129 -2.87 4.23 -11.09
N LEU A 130 -4.17 4.18 -10.85
CA LEU A 130 -5.01 3.08 -11.30
C LEU A 130 -4.97 2.92 -12.81
N LYS A 131 -5.12 4.02 -13.53
CA LYS A 131 -5.11 3.99 -15.00
C LYS A 131 -3.77 3.50 -15.52
N ALA A 132 -2.68 4.00 -14.97
CA ALA A 132 -1.34 3.59 -15.39
C ALA A 132 -1.09 2.11 -15.09
N LEU A 133 -1.53 1.66 -13.91
CA LEU A 133 -1.37 0.28 -13.49
C LEU A 133 -2.15 -0.68 -14.39
N MET A 134 -3.39 -0.34 -14.71
CA MET A 134 -4.22 -1.15 -15.60
C MET A 134 -3.63 -1.23 -17.00
N ALA A 135 -3.11 -0.14 -17.52
CA ALA A 135 -2.45 -0.12 -18.81
C ALA A 135 -1.19 -0.99 -18.83
N TRP A 136 -0.45 -1.00 -17.74
CA TRP A 136 0.77 -1.78 -17.63
C TRP A 136 0.50 -3.29 -17.51
N GLN A 137 -0.61 -3.65 -16.90
CA GLN A 137 -0.98 -5.05 -16.69
C GLN A 137 -1.62 -5.72 -17.92
N THR A 138 -2.00 -4.96 -18.92
CA THR A 138 -2.63 -5.52 -20.13
C THR A 138 -1.60 -5.80 -21.28
#